data_e6ef34aa12d33d48a7746745c1664cf3
#
_entry.id   e6ef34aa12d33d48a7746745c1664cf3
#
_cell.length_a   1.000
_cell.length_b   1.000
_cell.length_c   1.000
_cell.angle_alpha   90.00
_cell.angle_beta   90.00
_cell.angle_gamma   90.00
#
_symmetry.space_group_name_H-M   'P 1'
#
loop_
_entity.id
_entity.type
_entity.pdbx_description
1 polymer ?
#
loop_
_entity_poly.entity_id
_entity_poly.type
_entity_poly.pdbx_seq_one_letter_code
_entity_poly.pdbx_strand_id
1 'polypeptide(L)'
;MTDASTLASTVPAKSVCSLRRRGRTPLRRFSFLSVCAVVVLGGCASGGIGDLSASASASVSPRQMDGIFEPFVAQSALEDPHERVCTDLSLPFDLVAMHASDQPCELSPSGQSQGASVEEKWTLGGDFRQIPSLPIDGSQVFGSSTHDPSDLYSYKPAILSPQGTRELSPDLLREDGNYVEPLDGTQNGPWITFLGRQVSSSSTGDHQEDNVFAPWTIYSWNMDEQRLHTVMTWSDLPAHSPRSSGELPPVSDGTHAFYGAKASTDHGDYSLIVTQSLDDSKRLDKPQILLFGAYPAVSEKGLSVVATPKDSPLPSRVVTLSGTDFSKVTTHFDLKSQDYRFNGLYAAGNHHAVLVSPSTASSAASSYLGVWDSRSADYPTQWIMVDSRTPWVSIGEEAIVWGAGSQANNAQMYLRPWESGQITRLGETPGYSRPVVATQGRAVLIPSLTATGAIEWKLGEFAEK
;
A
#
# COMPACT_ATOMS: atom_id res chain seq x y z
N MET A 1 -47.34 -42.41 -33.66
CA MET A 1 -48.72 -41.87 -33.71
C MET A 1 -48.62 -40.46 -33.18
N THR A 2 -48.64 -39.60 -34.11
CA THR A 2 -49.36 -38.30 -34.27
C THR A 2 -48.80 -37.19 -33.37
N ASP A 3 -48.04 -36.31 -33.91
CA ASP A 3 -48.26 -35.16 -34.82
C ASP A 3 -48.58 -33.88 -34.06
N ALA A 4 -47.71 -32.95 -34.25
CA ALA A 4 -47.86 -31.65 -34.93
C ALA A 4 -48.52 -30.57 -34.05
N SER A 5 -48.23 -29.30 -34.02
CA SER A 5 -47.53 -28.39 -34.94
C SER A 5 -47.55 -26.99 -34.31
N THR A 6 -46.47 -26.26 -34.48
CA THR A 6 -46.32 -24.88 -34.96
C THR A 6 -47.42 -23.85 -34.68
N LEU A 7 -47.07 -22.69 -34.12
CA LEU A 7 -47.29 -21.39 -34.78
C LEU A 7 -46.56 -20.24 -34.08
N ALA A 8 -45.74 -19.58 -34.88
CA ALA A 8 -45.12 -18.29 -34.62
C ALA A 8 -46.12 -17.15 -34.82
N SER A 9 -45.97 -16.07 -34.09
CA SER A 9 -46.50 -14.76 -34.49
C SER A 9 -45.61 -13.62 -34.02
N THR A 10 -45.14 -12.91 -34.97
CA THR A 10 -44.29 -11.71 -34.95
C THR A 10 -45.13 -10.43 -34.84
N VAL A 11 -44.44 -9.34 -34.31
CA VAL A 11 -44.55 -7.92 -34.73
C VAL A 11 -45.59 -7.05 -34.00
N PRO A 12 -45.42 -5.70 -33.84
CA PRO A 12 -44.23 -4.81 -33.80
C PRO A 12 -44.21 -3.76 -32.68
N ALA A 13 -43.11 -3.02 -32.67
CA ALA A 13 -42.89 -1.81 -31.89
C ALA A 13 -43.80 -0.65 -32.29
N LYS A 14 -44.21 0.14 -31.32
CA LYS A 14 -44.51 1.59 -31.50
C LYS A 14 -44.12 2.39 -30.25
N SER A 15 -43.24 3.34 -30.50
CA SER A 15 -42.91 4.42 -29.60
C SER A 15 -44.09 5.36 -29.35
N VAL A 16 -44.28 5.77 -28.10
CA VAL A 16 -44.91 7.06 -27.79
C VAL A 16 -44.27 7.65 -26.55
N CYS A 17 -43.63 8.77 -26.79
CA CYS A 17 -43.18 9.74 -25.79
C CYS A 17 -44.39 10.39 -25.13
N SER A 18 -44.50 10.39 -23.80
CA SER A 18 -45.28 11.38 -23.08
C SER A 18 -44.68 11.69 -21.74
N LEU A 19 -44.20 12.90 -21.60
CA LEU A 19 -43.87 13.56 -20.35
C LEU A 19 -45.08 13.58 -19.40
N ARG A 20 -44.92 13.06 -18.19
CA ARG A 20 -45.63 13.60 -17.01
C ARG A 20 -44.77 13.53 -15.75
N ARG A 21 -44.46 14.72 -15.25
CA ARG A 21 -43.93 14.99 -13.90
C ARG A 21 -44.89 14.45 -12.83
N ARG A 22 -44.36 13.71 -11.87
CA ARG A 22 -44.55 13.83 -10.41
C ARG A 22 -44.20 12.53 -9.71
N GLY A 23 -43.35 12.61 -8.68
CA GLY A 23 -43.14 11.51 -7.73
C GLY A 23 -41.69 11.41 -7.29
N ARG A 24 -41.34 12.10 -6.24
CA ARG A 24 -40.08 11.91 -5.49
C ARG A 24 -40.05 10.50 -4.93
N THR A 25 -39.08 9.71 -5.32
CA THR A 25 -38.59 8.58 -4.56
C THR A 25 -37.09 8.49 -4.73
N PRO A 26 -36.30 8.22 -3.68
CA PRO A 26 -34.87 8.43 -3.71
C PRO A 26 -34.16 7.24 -4.35
N LEU A 27 -33.72 7.39 -5.57
CA LEU A 27 -32.69 6.54 -6.17
C LEU A 27 -31.32 6.91 -5.56
N ARG A 28 -31.05 6.41 -4.34
CA ARG A 28 -29.74 6.57 -3.68
C ARG A 28 -28.99 5.24 -3.55
N ARG A 29 -29.30 4.23 -4.34
CA ARG A 29 -28.67 2.89 -4.20
C ARG A 29 -27.50 2.62 -5.15
N PHE A 30 -27.18 3.49 -6.08
CA PHE A 30 -26.07 3.24 -7.02
C PHE A 30 -24.77 3.97 -6.70
N SER A 31 -24.78 4.93 -5.78
CA SER A 31 -23.54 5.62 -5.36
C SER A 31 -22.66 4.82 -4.42
N PHE A 32 -23.18 3.78 -3.79
CA PHE A 32 -22.45 3.01 -2.77
C PHE A 32 -21.29 2.19 -3.32
N LEU A 33 -21.41 1.63 -4.51
CA LEU A 33 -20.32 0.82 -5.09
C LEU A 33 -19.11 1.66 -5.50
N SER A 34 -19.32 2.91 -5.91
CA SER A 34 -18.21 3.80 -6.28
C SER A 34 -17.43 4.30 -5.07
N VAL A 35 -18.06 4.40 -3.91
CA VAL A 35 -17.44 5.03 -2.75
C VAL A 35 -16.71 4.03 -1.86
N CYS A 36 -17.18 2.78 -1.77
CA CYS A 36 -16.37 1.72 -1.16
C CYS A 36 -15.08 1.46 -1.94
N ALA A 37 -15.10 1.68 -3.27
CA ALA A 37 -13.89 1.66 -4.08
C ALA A 37 -12.89 2.76 -3.70
N VAL A 38 -13.35 3.91 -3.22
CA VAL A 38 -12.49 5.04 -2.82
C VAL A 38 -11.82 4.80 -1.47
N VAL A 39 -12.49 4.14 -0.53
CA VAL A 39 -11.91 3.81 0.79
C VAL A 39 -10.76 2.81 0.65
N VAL A 40 -10.84 1.91 -0.32
CA VAL A 40 -9.76 0.95 -0.64
C VAL A 40 -8.72 1.55 -1.60
N LEU A 41 -9.06 2.63 -2.33
CA LEU A 41 -8.18 3.28 -3.30
C LEU A 41 -7.13 4.24 -2.68
N GLY A 42 -7.16 4.48 -1.39
CA GLY A 42 -6.15 5.29 -0.71
C GLY A 42 -4.71 4.76 -0.84
N GLY A 43 -4.53 3.57 -1.36
CA GLY A 43 -3.23 2.94 -1.54
C GLY A 43 -2.62 2.94 -2.93
N CYS A 44 -3.35 3.27 -4.01
CA CYS A 44 -2.81 3.16 -5.37
C CYS A 44 -3.53 4.06 -6.38
N ALA A 45 -3.67 5.34 -6.11
CA ALA A 45 -4.18 6.27 -7.11
C ALA A 45 -3.03 6.79 -8.00
N SER A 46 -2.46 5.92 -8.79
CA SER A 46 -1.77 6.33 -10.01
C SER A 46 -2.27 5.49 -11.17
N GLY A 47 -3.40 5.84 -11.74
CA GLY A 47 -3.76 5.16 -12.98
C GLY A 47 -5.23 5.16 -13.34
N GLY A 48 -5.63 6.14 -14.12
CA GLY A 48 -6.60 5.93 -15.15
C GLY A 48 -8.06 6.15 -14.83
N ILE A 49 -8.42 7.39 -14.71
CA ILE A 49 -9.68 7.87 -15.25
C ILE A 49 -9.33 9.09 -16.13
N GLY A 50 -9.62 8.95 -17.42
CA GLY A 50 -9.69 10.02 -18.40
C GLY A 50 -8.43 10.88 -18.55
N ASP A 51 -8.07 11.18 -19.77
CA ASP A 51 -7.12 12.22 -20.18
C ASP A 51 -7.28 13.55 -19.42
N LEU A 52 -6.97 13.54 -18.14
CA LEU A 52 -6.46 14.72 -17.49
C LEU A 52 -4.98 14.70 -17.84
N SER A 53 -4.60 15.57 -18.73
CA SER A 53 -3.23 16.04 -18.83
C SER A 53 -2.85 16.57 -17.44
N ALA A 54 -2.56 15.67 -16.52
CA ALA A 54 -1.74 15.97 -15.39
C ALA A 54 -0.46 16.52 -16.04
N SER A 55 -0.33 17.83 -16.04
CA SER A 55 0.97 18.44 -16.25
C SER A 55 1.88 17.67 -15.30
N ALA A 56 2.71 16.81 -15.87
CA ALA A 56 3.70 16.08 -15.13
C ALA A 56 4.50 17.16 -14.40
N SER A 57 4.20 17.35 -13.12
CA SER A 57 4.99 18.23 -12.28
C SER A 57 6.38 17.64 -12.37
N ALA A 58 7.28 18.34 -13.04
CA ALA A 58 8.64 17.85 -13.24
C ALA A 58 9.21 17.57 -11.85
N SER A 59 9.54 16.31 -11.58
CA SER A 59 10.24 15.96 -10.35
C SER A 59 11.58 16.68 -10.37
N VAL A 60 11.90 17.36 -9.29
CA VAL A 60 13.09 18.21 -9.21
C VAL A 60 14.21 17.41 -8.58
N SER A 61 15.43 17.54 -9.12
CA SER A 61 16.56 16.84 -8.54
C SER A 61 16.91 17.41 -7.17
N PRO A 62 17.38 16.58 -6.22
CA PRO A 62 17.80 17.02 -4.90
C PRO A 62 18.84 18.17 -4.93
N ARG A 63 19.64 18.27 -5.98
CA ARG A 63 20.60 19.34 -6.16
C ARG A 63 19.97 20.73 -6.23
N GLN A 64 18.72 20.82 -6.70
CA GLN A 64 17.97 22.09 -6.75
C GLN A 64 17.31 22.42 -5.41
N MET A 65 17.44 21.51 -4.44
CA MET A 65 16.82 21.56 -3.13
C MET A 65 17.74 21.99 -2.01
N ASP A 66 19.05 22.02 -2.28
CA ASP A 66 20.03 22.48 -1.31
C ASP A 66 19.61 23.86 -0.78
N GLY A 67 19.27 23.92 0.50
CA GLY A 67 18.82 25.12 1.19
C GLY A 67 17.31 25.25 1.43
N ILE A 68 16.45 24.42 0.80
CA ILE A 68 15.01 24.38 1.10
C ILE A 68 14.72 23.36 2.20
N PHE A 69 15.38 22.20 2.12
CA PHE A 69 15.33 21.15 3.14
C PHE A 69 16.75 20.77 3.54
N GLU A 70 16.94 20.53 4.81
CA GLU A 70 18.20 20.04 5.38
C GLU A 70 18.00 18.59 5.85
N PRO A 71 18.17 17.59 4.97
CA PRO A 71 18.06 16.20 5.38
C PRO A 71 19.23 15.82 6.30
N PHE A 72 18.95 15.00 7.29
CA PHE A 72 19.93 14.52 8.25
C PHE A 72 21.05 13.70 7.55
N VAL A 73 20.67 12.84 6.61
CA VAL A 73 21.61 12.10 5.79
C VAL A 73 21.98 12.94 4.57
N ALA A 74 23.22 13.38 4.53
CA ALA A 74 23.76 14.09 3.38
C ALA A 74 23.73 13.18 2.15
N GLN A 75 23.33 13.72 1.00
CA GLN A 75 23.33 12.95 -0.26
C GLN A 75 24.70 12.46 -0.69
N SER A 76 25.75 13.17 -0.28
CA SER A 76 27.14 12.74 -0.49
C SER A 76 27.53 11.48 0.29
N ALA A 77 26.72 11.08 1.28
CA ALA A 77 26.91 9.82 2.00
C ALA A 77 26.35 8.60 1.25
N LEU A 78 25.59 8.82 0.16
CA LEU A 78 25.06 7.76 -0.69
C LEU A 78 26.12 7.31 -1.68
N GLU A 79 26.81 6.24 -1.36
CA GLU A 79 27.82 5.65 -2.24
C GLU A 79 27.21 5.16 -3.55
N ASP A 80 27.93 5.30 -4.67
CA ASP A 80 27.48 4.86 -5.98
C ASP A 80 27.78 3.37 -6.20
N PRO A 81 26.77 2.52 -6.38
CA PRO A 81 26.97 1.12 -6.72
C PRO A 81 27.55 1.00 -8.13
N HIS A 82 28.42 0.01 -8.34
CA HIS A 82 29.26 -0.07 -9.54
C HIS A 82 29.29 -1.44 -10.22
N GLU A 83 28.70 -2.46 -9.58
CA GLU A 83 28.73 -3.83 -10.11
C GLU A 83 27.36 -4.24 -10.66
N ARG A 84 27.30 -4.59 -11.94
CA ARG A 84 26.08 -5.12 -12.55
C ARG A 84 25.80 -6.51 -12.04
N VAL A 85 24.59 -6.72 -11.54
CA VAL A 85 24.14 -8.00 -10.99
C VAL A 85 22.92 -8.51 -11.75
N CYS A 86 22.62 -9.80 -11.63
CA CYS A 86 21.52 -10.47 -12.34
C CYS A 86 21.57 -10.30 -13.88
N THR A 87 22.76 -10.24 -14.44
CA THR A 87 22.96 -10.02 -15.89
C THR A 87 22.57 -11.22 -16.76
N ASP A 88 22.42 -12.38 -16.15
CA ASP A 88 21.95 -13.63 -16.76
C ASP A 88 20.44 -13.71 -16.91
N LEU A 89 19.69 -12.75 -16.30
CA LEU A 89 18.25 -12.70 -16.37
C LEU A 89 17.77 -11.79 -17.49
N SER A 90 16.63 -12.14 -18.09
CA SER A 90 15.92 -11.28 -19.06
C SER A 90 15.08 -10.21 -18.37
N LEU A 91 15.68 -9.43 -17.47
CA LEU A 91 15.01 -8.28 -16.85
C LEU A 91 15.05 -7.10 -17.84
N PRO A 92 13.97 -6.29 -17.93
CA PRO A 92 13.91 -5.13 -18.82
C PRO A 92 14.62 -3.89 -18.25
N PHE A 93 15.42 -4.05 -17.21
CA PHE A 93 16.17 -3.00 -16.53
C PHE A 93 17.51 -3.54 -16.01
N ASP A 94 18.46 -2.65 -15.82
CA ASP A 94 19.74 -2.97 -15.20
C ASP A 94 19.65 -2.78 -13.67
N LEU A 95 20.19 -3.74 -12.94
CA LEU A 95 20.41 -3.65 -11.51
C LEU A 95 21.91 -3.54 -11.25
N VAL A 96 22.31 -2.52 -10.50
CA VAL A 96 23.72 -2.26 -10.16
C VAL A 96 23.87 -2.25 -8.65
N ALA A 97 24.70 -3.13 -8.10
CA ALA A 97 24.92 -3.30 -6.66
C ALA A 97 26.31 -2.82 -6.24
N MET A 98 26.53 -2.68 -4.94
CA MET A 98 27.85 -2.35 -4.38
C MET A 98 28.86 -3.47 -4.63
N HIS A 99 28.39 -4.73 -4.60
CA HIS A 99 29.17 -5.94 -4.86
C HIS A 99 28.27 -7.05 -5.37
N ALA A 100 28.85 -7.99 -6.09
CA ALA A 100 28.15 -9.22 -6.48
C ALA A 100 27.93 -10.14 -5.27
N SER A 101 26.82 -10.89 -5.27
CA SER A 101 26.59 -11.98 -4.35
C SER A 101 27.02 -13.31 -5.01
N ASP A 102 27.43 -14.27 -4.19
CA ASP A 102 27.68 -15.65 -4.64
C ASP A 102 26.37 -16.39 -5.00
N GLN A 103 25.21 -15.82 -4.64
CA GLN A 103 23.92 -16.40 -4.97
C GLN A 103 23.54 -16.07 -6.43
N PRO A 104 23.15 -17.08 -7.22
CA PRO A 104 22.65 -16.84 -8.56
C PRO A 104 21.30 -16.10 -8.51
N CYS A 105 21.08 -15.22 -9.46
CA CYS A 105 19.78 -14.61 -9.64
C CYS A 105 18.84 -15.55 -10.40
N GLU A 106 17.57 -15.57 -10.02
CA GLU A 106 16.54 -16.42 -10.61
C GLU A 106 15.32 -15.59 -11.01
N LEU A 107 14.72 -15.91 -12.16
CA LEU A 107 13.46 -15.34 -12.61
C LEU A 107 12.40 -16.44 -12.70
N SER A 108 11.33 -16.25 -11.95
CA SER A 108 10.19 -17.16 -11.98
C SER A 108 8.94 -16.47 -12.51
N PRO A 109 8.10 -17.15 -13.33
CA PRO A 109 6.75 -16.65 -13.57
C PRO A 109 5.96 -16.70 -12.26
N SER A 110 4.94 -15.86 -12.11
CA SER A 110 3.96 -15.98 -11.02
C SER A 110 3.19 -17.29 -11.24
N GLY A 111 3.72 -18.35 -10.69
CA GLY A 111 3.42 -19.70 -11.14
C GLY A 111 2.27 -20.39 -10.42
N GLN A 112 1.92 -21.55 -10.97
CA GLN A 112 0.95 -22.49 -10.44
C GLN A 112 1.68 -23.57 -9.66
N SER A 113 1.90 -23.39 -8.38
CA SER A 113 2.28 -24.50 -7.52
C SER A 113 1.29 -24.64 -6.37
N GLN A 114 1.13 -25.87 -5.86
CA GLN A 114 0.34 -26.17 -4.67
C GLN A 114 1.30 -26.34 -3.49
N GLY A 115 1.80 -25.23 -2.95
CA GLY A 115 2.83 -25.28 -1.92
C GLY A 115 2.33 -25.06 -0.49
N ALA A 116 1.30 -24.28 -0.31
CA ALA A 116 0.73 -23.97 1.00
C ALA A 116 -0.77 -24.21 1.03
N SER A 117 -1.34 -24.41 2.20
CA SER A 117 -2.77 -24.41 2.43
C SER A 117 -3.10 -23.33 3.45
N VAL A 118 -4.26 -22.70 3.30
CA VAL A 118 -4.78 -21.72 4.26
C VAL A 118 -5.95 -22.35 5.00
N GLU A 119 -5.86 -22.45 6.32
CA GLU A 119 -6.95 -22.85 7.18
C GLU A 119 -7.72 -21.61 7.61
N GLU A 120 -8.96 -21.48 7.16
CA GLU A 120 -9.83 -20.38 7.53
C GLU A 120 -10.17 -20.47 9.04
N LYS A 121 -9.96 -19.38 9.77
CA LYS A 121 -10.29 -19.28 11.21
C LYS A 121 -11.61 -18.57 11.43
N TRP A 122 -11.85 -17.48 10.71
CA TRP A 122 -13.12 -16.75 10.78
C TRP A 122 -13.28 -15.79 9.59
N THR A 123 -14.52 -15.32 9.39
CA THR A 123 -14.89 -14.42 8.29
C THR A 123 -15.43 -13.11 8.84
N LEU A 124 -15.02 -12.01 8.21
CA LEU A 124 -15.45 -10.65 8.50
C LEU A 124 -16.16 -10.03 7.31
N GLY A 125 -17.03 -9.07 7.57
CA GLY A 125 -17.57 -8.21 6.54
C GLY A 125 -18.85 -8.73 5.91
N GLY A 126 -19.13 -8.27 4.70
CA GLY A 126 -20.38 -8.53 3.99
C GLY A 126 -21.41 -7.41 4.16
N ASP A 127 -21.35 -6.61 5.23
CA ASP A 127 -22.24 -5.48 5.48
C ASP A 127 -21.54 -4.11 5.53
N PHE A 128 -20.24 -4.07 5.22
CA PHE A 128 -19.38 -2.87 5.25
C PHE A 128 -19.29 -2.15 6.61
N ARG A 129 -19.73 -2.78 7.69
CA ARG A 129 -19.56 -2.21 9.03
C ARG A 129 -18.14 -2.34 9.56
N GLN A 130 -17.38 -3.23 8.97
CA GLN A 130 -16.00 -3.53 9.33
C GLN A 130 -15.16 -3.60 8.06
N ILE A 131 -14.08 -2.87 8.02
CA ILE A 131 -13.11 -2.89 6.93
C ILE A 131 -11.77 -3.31 7.51
N PRO A 132 -11.37 -4.57 7.37
CA PRO A 132 -10.10 -5.06 7.88
C PRO A 132 -8.94 -4.57 7.00
N SER A 133 -7.79 -4.31 7.61
CA SER A 133 -6.60 -3.79 6.94
C SER A 133 -5.34 -4.64 7.21
N LEU A 134 -5.10 -5.04 8.47
CA LEU A 134 -3.88 -5.72 8.85
C LEU A 134 -4.20 -6.86 9.84
N PRO A 135 -3.92 -8.13 9.52
CA PRO A 135 -3.98 -9.21 10.51
C PRO A 135 -2.88 -8.99 11.56
N ILE A 136 -3.27 -9.03 12.84
CA ILE A 136 -2.34 -8.95 13.97
C ILE A 136 -1.88 -10.36 14.31
N ASP A 137 -2.83 -11.28 14.39
CA ASP A 137 -2.62 -12.71 14.62
C ASP A 137 -3.79 -13.51 14.02
N GLY A 138 -3.87 -14.81 14.30
CA GLY A 138 -4.93 -15.70 13.83
C GLY A 138 -6.32 -15.39 14.39
N SER A 139 -6.48 -14.41 15.30
CA SER A 139 -7.73 -14.08 15.99
C SER A 139 -8.09 -12.59 15.95
N GLN A 140 -7.16 -11.71 15.61
CA GLN A 140 -7.35 -10.27 15.64
C GLN A 140 -6.87 -9.60 14.35
N VAL A 141 -7.61 -8.58 13.93
CA VAL A 141 -7.31 -7.76 12.75
C VAL A 141 -7.44 -6.29 13.11
N PHE A 142 -6.43 -5.49 12.80
CA PHE A 142 -6.59 -4.04 12.77
C PHE A 142 -7.36 -3.63 11.53
N GLY A 143 -8.23 -2.66 11.70
CA GLY A 143 -9.03 -2.13 10.61
C GLY A 143 -9.85 -0.93 11.07
N SER A 144 -10.97 -0.73 10.42
CA SER A 144 -11.94 0.29 10.78
C SER A 144 -13.33 -0.29 10.97
N SER A 145 -14.13 0.36 11.79
CA SER A 145 -15.53 -0.01 12.05
C SER A 145 -16.43 1.20 12.04
N THR A 146 -17.70 0.98 11.73
CA THR A 146 -18.76 1.99 11.82
C THR A 146 -20.07 1.40 12.30
N HIS A 147 -20.87 2.23 12.96
CA HIS A 147 -22.27 1.89 13.28
C HIS A 147 -23.22 2.16 12.11
N ASP A 148 -22.86 3.10 11.24
CA ASP A 148 -23.64 3.47 10.06
C ASP A 148 -22.79 3.38 8.78
N PRO A 149 -22.86 2.24 8.05
CA PRO A 149 -22.12 2.08 6.81
C PRO A 149 -22.61 2.98 5.66
N SER A 150 -23.71 3.71 5.85
CA SER A 150 -24.15 4.75 4.91
C SER A 150 -23.45 6.08 5.10
N ASP A 151 -22.85 6.29 6.26
CA ASP A 151 -21.98 7.43 6.56
C ASP A 151 -20.51 7.03 6.45
N LEU A 152 -19.92 7.33 5.31
CA LEU A 152 -18.54 7.01 5.00
C LEU A 152 -17.53 7.68 5.94
N TYR A 153 -17.95 8.72 6.62
CA TYR A 153 -17.12 9.48 7.55
C TYR A 153 -17.24 9.00 8.99
N SER A 154 -18.01 7.95 9.22
CA SER A 154 -18.23 7.38 10.57
C SER A 154 -17.25 6.27 10.93
N TYR A 155 -16.34 5.88 10.02
CA TYR A 155 -15.36 4.83 10.27
C TYR A 155 -14.31 5.26 11.28
N LYS A 156 -14.04 4.39 12.26
CA LYS A 156 -13.07 4.59 13.34
C LYS A 156 -12.05 3.46 13.34
N PRO A 157 -10.79 3.74 13.70
CA PRO A 157 -9.80 2.68 13.86
C PRO A 157 -10.25 1.70 14.95
N ALA A 158 -10.13 0.42 14.67
CA ALA A 158 -10.62 -0.64 15.53
C ALA A 158 -9.78 -1.91 15.47
N ILE A 159 -9.82 -2.69 16.54
CA ILE A 159 -9.41 -4.09 16.55
C ILE A 159 -10.68 -4.93 16.40
N LEU A 160 -10.69 -5.74 15.35
CA LEU A 160 -11.76 -6.64 14.96
C LEU A 160 -11.41 -8.06 15.41
N SER A 161 -12.35 -8.77 16.03
CA SER A 161 -12.18 -10.15 16.48
C SER A 161 -13.50 -10.91 16.44
N PRO A 162 -13.51 -12.26 16.54
CA PRO A 162 -14.73 -13.05 16.67
C PRO A 162 -15.57 -12.70 17.90
N GLN A 163 -14.94 -12.13 18.93
CA GLN A 163 -15.62 -11.72 20.17
C GLN A 163 -16.27 -10.34 20.06
N GLY A 164 -15.96 -9.59 19.01
CA GLY A 164 -16.51 -8.27 18.75
C GLY A 164 -15.47 -7.25 18.28
N THR A 165 -15.93 -6.01 18.18
CA THR A 165 -15.13 -4.87 17.73
C THR A 165 -14.75 -4.01 18.92
N ARG A 166 -13.47 -3.62 18.99
CA ARG A 166 -12.97 -2.65 19.95
C ARG A 166 -12.45 -1.42 19.22
N GLU A 167 -13.17 -0.31 19.29
CA GLU A 167 -12.73 0.97 18.78
C GLU A 167 -11.50 1.45 19.59
N LEU A 168 -10.46 1.95 18.91
CA LEU A 168 -9.20 2.33 19.55
C LEU A 168 -9.29 3.70 20.22
N SER A 169 -10.10 4.61 19.68
CA SER A 169 -10.44 5.87 20.32
C SER A 169 -11.71 6.45 19.72
N PRO A 170 -12.78 6.61 20.49
CA PRO A 170 -13.99 7.24 20.02
C PRO A 170 -13.85 8.76 19.81
N ASP A 171 -12.90 9.42 20.49
CA ASP A 171 -12.85 10.88 20.59
C ASP A 171 -11.86 11.57 19.64
N LEU A 172 -10.95 10.82 19.00
CA LEU A 172 -9.85 11.37 18.19
C LEU A 172 -10.25 11.83 16.80
N LEU A 173 -11.48 11.62 16.40
CA LEU A 173 -11.86 11.67 15.01
C LEU A 173 -12.63 12.92 14.61
N ARG A 174 -12.70 13.94 15.48
CA ARG A 174 -13.43 15.16 15.18
C ARG A 174 -12.68 16.39 15.70
N GLU A 175 -11.86 16.98 14.88
CA GLU A 175 -11.51 18.37 15.01
C GLU A 175 -12.30 19.18 13.99
N ASP A 176 -13.06 20.17 14.43
CA ASP A 176 -13.77 21.17 13.60
C ASP A 176 -14.74 20.61 12.54
N GLY A 177 -15.38 19.48 12.83
CA GLY A 177 -16.34 18.87 11.88
C GLY A 177 -15.68 18.05 10.77
N ASN A 178 -14.38 17.84 10.80
CA ASN A 178 -13.66 16.94 9.94
C ASN A 178 -13.58 15.53 10.56
N TYR A 179 -13.53 14.53 9.71
CA TYR A 179 -13.38 13.13 10.09
C TYR A 179 -11.99 12.66 9.72
N VAL A 180 -11.45 11.72 10.50
CA VAL A 180 -10.20 11.04 10.16
C VAL A 180 -10.53 9.63 9.68
N GLU A 181 -10.33 9.37 8.42
CA GLU A 181 -10.43 8.04 7.84
C GLU A 181 -9.15 7.26 8.15
N PRO A 182 -9.23 6.15 8.93
CA PRO A 182 -8.07 5.30 9.13
C PRO A 182 -7.77 4.52 7.85
N LEU A 183 -6.53 4.61 7.41
CA LEU A 183 -6.01 3.89 6.26
C LEU A 183 -5.10 2.75 6.72
N ASP A 184 -4.42 2.15 5.76
CA ASP A 184 -3.52 1.03 6.01
C ASP A 184 -2.49 1.29 7.10
N GLY A 185 -2.21 0.25 7.87
CA GLY A 185 -1.25 0.27 8.94
C GLY A 185 -0.21 -0.84 8.81
N THR A 186 0.84 -0.73 9.61
CA THR A 186 1.86 -1.75 9.82
C THR A 186 2.00 -2.04 11.30
N GLN A 187 2.44 -3.26 11.61
CA GLN A 187 2.71 -3.67 12.98
C GLN A 187 4.21 -3.89 13.18
N ASN A 188 4.73 -3.47 14.32
CA ASN A 188 6.05 -3.86 14.80
C ASN A 188 6.00 -4.00 16.33
N GLY A 189 6.19 -5.23 16.82
CA GLY A 189 5.99 -5.55 18.23
C GLY A 189 4.59 -5.12 18.71
N PRO A 190 4.50 -4.37 19.83
CA PRO A 190 3.21 -3.91 20.33
C PRO A 190 2.62 -2.69 19.59
N TRP A 191 3.32 -2.15 18.61
CA TRP A 191 2.91 -0.95 17.91
C TRP A 191 2.20 -1.26 16.60
N ILE A 192 1.01 -0.68 16.40
CA ILE A 192 0.33 -0.58 15.11
C ILE A 192 0.38 0.88 14.69
N THR A 193 1.12 1.15 13.61
CA THR A 193 1.28 2.50 13.07
C THR A 193 0.48 2.62 11.78
N PHE A 194 -0.37 3.63 11.68
CA PHE A 194 -1.28 3.79 10.56
C PHE A 194 -1.46 5.26 10.16
N LEU A 195 -1.90 5.44 8.92
CA LEU A 195 -2.23 6.75 8.36
C LEU A 195 -3.70 7.07 8.64
N GLY A 196 -3.97 8.25 9.16
CA GLY A 196 -5.29 8.85 9.18
C GLY A 196 -5.38 9.99 8.18
N ARG A 197 -6.42 10.01 7.36
CA ARG A 197 -6.68 11.09 6.41
C ARG A 197 -7.85 11.93 6.89
N GLN A 198 -7.69 13.25 6.90
CA GLN A 198 -8.80 14.15 7.22
C GLN A 198 -9.72 14.28 6.01
N VAL A 199 -11.01 14.04 6.21
CA VAL A 199 -12.02 14.18 5.17
C VAL A 199 -13.03 15.23 5.61
N SER A 200 -13.26 16.25 4.78
CA SER A 200 -14.22 17.30 5.07
C SER A 200 -15.65 16.83 4.86
N SER A 201 -16.51 17.03 5.85
CA SER A 201 -17.95 16.76 5.73
C SER A 201 -18.68 17.64 4.70
N SER A 202 -18.06 18.75 4.28
CA SER A 202 -18.62 19.67 3.29
C SER A 202 -18.42 19.21 1.84
N SER A 203 -17.65 18.17 1.59
CA SER A 203 -17.38 17.64 0.24
C SER A 203 -18.53 16.79 -0.33
N THR A 204 -19.78 17.22 -0.12
CA THR A 204 -20.97 16.53 -0.65
C THR A 204 -21.24 16.76 -2.14
N GLY A 205 -20.30 17.27 -2.89
CA GLY A 205 -20.44 17.50 -4.34
C GLY A 205 -19.14 17.31 -5.08
N ASP A 206 -19.19 16.57 -6.16
CA ASP A 206 -18.28 16.48 -7.34
C ASP A 206 -16.74 16.65 -7.18
N HIS A 207 -16.21 16.78 -5.96
CA HIS A 207 -14.80 17.05 -5.70
C HIS A 207 -14.04 15.77 -5.31
N GLN A 208 -14.08 14.75 -6.17
CA GLN A 208 -13.25 13.55 -6.02
C GLN A 208 -11.75 13.89 -6.10
N GLU A 209 -11.41 15.03 -6.70
CA GLU A 209 -10.02 15.52 -6.79
C GLU A 209 -9.48 16.06 -5.46
N ASP A 210 -10.32 16.64 -4.61
CA ASP A 210 -9.88 17.23 -3.34
C ASP A 210 -9.43 16.18 -2.31
N ASN A 211 -9.90 14.96 -2.43
CA ASN A 211 -9.55 13.88 -1.49
C ASN A 211 -8.11 13.35 -1.66
N VAL A 212 -7.50 13.53 -2.81
CA VAL A 212 -6.10 13.11 -3.04
C VAL A 212 -5.10 13.97 -2.26
N PHE A 213 -5.51 15.17 -1.90
CA PHE A 213 -4.71 16.16 -1.17
C PHE A 213 -5.16 16.40 0.26
N ALA A 214 -5.97 15.49 0.81
CA ALA A 214 -6.47 15.63 2.17
C ALA A 214 -5.32 15.68 3.19
N PRO A 215 -5.40 16.56 4.20
CA PRO A 215 -4.47 16.55 5.31
C PRO A 215 -4.37 15.15 5.94
N TRP A 216 -3.18 14.75 6.35
CA TRP A 216 -2.94 13.44 6.95
C TRP A 216 -2.31 13.56 8.33
N THR A 217 -2.49 12.51 9.12
CA THR A 217 -1.88 12.34 10.44
C THR A 217 -1.41 10.90 10.58
N ILE A 218 -0.21 10.70 11.11
CA ILE A 218 0.30 9.39 11.50
C ILE A 218 -0.05 9.16 12.96
N TYR A 219 -0.72 8.05 13.18
CA TYR A 219 -1.08 7.53 14.49
C TYR A 219 -0.30 6.26 14.81
N SER A 220 -0.04 6.01 16.07
CA SER A 220 0.46 4.73 16.56
C SER A 220 -0.35 4.28 17.77
N TRP A 221 -0.85 3.05 17.69
CA TRP A 221 -1.52 2.37 18.78
C TRP A 221 -0.56 1.43 19.49
N ASN A 222 -0.36 1.63 20.79
CA ASN A 222 0.39 0.70 21.63
C ASN A 222 -0.59 -0.34 22.20
N MET A 223 -0.43 -1.60 21.81
CA MET A 223 -1.31 -2.68 22.23
C MET A 223 -1.17 -3.03 23.72
N ASP A 224 0.02 -2.87 24.30
CA ASP A 224 0.27 -3.17 25.71
C ASP A 224 -0.30 -2.07 26.61
N GLU A 225 -0.09 -0.82 26.26
CA GLU A 225 -0.60 0.34 27.00
C GLU A 225 -2.06 0.65 26.70
N GLN A 226 -2.62 0.07 25.64
CA GLN A 226 -3.98 0.34 25.16
C GLN A 226 -4.20 1.83 24.86
N ARG A 227 -3.18 2.48 24.31
CA ARG A 227 -3.16 3.93 24.09
C ARG A 227 -2.84 4.27 22.64
N LEU A 228 -3.58 5.24 22.11
CA LEU A 228 -3.35 5.83 20.81
C LEU A 228 -2.52 7.12 20.97
N HIS A 229 -1.49 7.23 20.12
CA HIS A 229 -0.61 8.39 20.05
C HIS A 229 -0.75 9.06 18.70
N THR A 230 -0.87 10.38 18.67
CA THR A 230 -0.63 11.18 17.47
C THR A 230 0.87 11.36 17.33
N VAL A 231 1.46 10.86 16.25
CA VAL A 231 2.91 10.84 16.07
C VAL A 231 3.39 12.08 15.32
N MET A 232 2.79 12.36 14.16
CA MET A 232 3.10 13.53 13.35
C MET A 232 1.93 13.88 12.45
N THR A 233 1.85 15.13 12.01
CA THR A 233 0.85 15.63 11.09
C THR A 233 1.50 16.26 9.87
N TRP A 234 0.74 16.39 8.79
CA TRP A 234 1.20 17.05 7.57
C TRP A 234 1.68 18.50 7.80
N SER A 235 1.06 19.21 8.77
CA SER A 235 1.40 20.60 9.11
C SER A 235 2.75 20.74 9.81
N ASP A 236 3.30 19.63 10.33
CA ASP A 236 4.59 19.64 11.00
C ASP A 236 5.75 19.65 9.99
N LEU A 237 5.46 19.37 8.71
CA LEU A 237 6.45 19.40 7.65
C LEU A 237 6.77 20.85 7.20
N PRO A 238 8.03 21.15 6.87
CA PRO A 238 8.47 22.48 6.49
C PRO A 238 7.91 22.99 5.16
N ALA A 239 7.33 22.13 4.33
CA ALA A 239 6.76 22.50 3.03
C ALA A 239 5.26 22.29 3.02
N HIS A 240 4.53 23.30 2.54
CA HIS A 240 3.10 23.47 2.70
C HIS A 240 2.23 22.69 1.71
N SER A 241 2.58 21.53 1.28
CA SER A 241 1.65 20.74 0.50
C SER A 241 1.10 19.56 1.28
N PRO A 242 -0.22 19.51 1.50
CA PRO A 242 -0.87 18.40 2.20
C PRO A 242 -1.03 17.16 1.32
N ARG A 243 -0.14 16.93 0.37
CA ARG A 243 -0.23 15.73 -0.46
C ARG A 243 0.07 14.51 0.40
N SER A 244 -0.92 13.65 0.55
CA SER A 244 -0.69 12.29 0.97
C SER A 244 0.21 11.64 -0.07
N SER A 245 1.28 10.96 0.34
CA SER A 245 2.05 10.16 -0.61
C SER A 245 1.22 9.01 -1.17
N GLY A 246 0.15 8.62 -0.48
CA GLY A 246 -0.84 7.64 -0.94
C GLY A 246 -0.30 6.25 -1.30
N GLU A 247 0.99 6.03 -1.16
CA GLU A 247 1.64 4.89 -1.81
C GLU A 247 1.89 3.72 -0.86
N LEU A 248 2.35 3.97 0.37
CA LEU A 248 2.55 2.92 1.36
C LEU A 248 2.16 3.40 2.76
N PRO A 249 1.74 2.47 3.64
CA PRO A 249 1.49 2.80 5.04
C PRO A 249 2.76 3.26 5.75
N PRO A 250 2.64 4.05 6.83
CA PRO A 250 3.76 4.35 7.69
C PRO A 250 4.28 3.07 8.34
N VAL A 251 5.57 3.04 8.65
CA VAL A 251 6.22 1.91 9.32
C VAL A 251 6.86 2.36 10.63
N SER A 252 7.14 1.43 11.55
CA SER A 252 7.85 1.74 12.78
C SER A 252 8.90 0.68 13.12
N ASP A 253 9.95 1.10 13.84
CA ASP A 253 10.97 0.19 14.40
C ASP A 253 10.71 -0.14 15.89
N GLY A 254 9.55 0.28 16.42
CA GLY A 254 9.19 0.14 17.82
C GLY A 254 9.63 1.34 18.70
N THR A 255 10.46 2.22 18.16
CA THR A 255 10.92 3.46 18.84
C THR A 255 10.60 4.72 18.04
N HIS A 256 10.58 4.62 16.72
CA HIS A 256 10.27 5.69 15.79
C HIS A 256 9.24 5.23 14.77
N ALA A 257 8.43 6.16 14.32
CA ALA A 257 7.62 6.01 13.11
C ALA A 257 8.32 6.69 11.93
N PHE A 258 8.19 6.07 10.75
CA PHE A 258 8.75 6.56 9.49
C PHE A 258 7.66 6.66 8.44
N TYR A 259 7.72 7.70 7.64
CA TYR A 259 6.76 7.91 6.57
C TYR A 259 7.41 8.53 5.33
N GLY A 260 6.97 8.06 4.16
CA GLY A 260 7.32 8.67 2.89
C GLY A 260 6.35 9.79 2.57
N ALA A 261 6.75 11.04 2.82
CA ALA A 261 5.92 12.21 2.57
C ALA A 261 6.26 12.84 1.22
N LYS A 262 5.26 13.43 0.57
CA LYS A 262 5.46 14.30 -0.60
C LYS A 262 5.36 15.75 -0.16
N ALA A 263 6.32 16.55 -0.58
CA ALA A 263 6.34 17.99 -0.42
C ALA A 263 6.32 18.66 -1.79
N SER A 264 5.55 19.73 -1.93
CA SER A 264 5.52 20.56 -3.13
C SER A 264 6.09 21.93 -2.81
N THR A 265 6.92 22.43 -3.71
CA THR A 265 7.39 23.82 -3.67
C THR A 265 7.20 24.45 -5.04
N ASP A 266 7.55 25.72 -5.20
CA ASP A 266 7.55 26.44 -6.48
C ASP A 266 8.48 25.79 -7.53
N HIS A 267 9.36 24.90 -7.08
CA HIS A 267 10.32 24.20 -7.94
C HIS A 267 9.89 22.76 -8.31
N GLY A 268 8.80 22.26 -7.75
CA GLY A 268 8.25 20.93 -8.03
C GLY A 268 7.99 20.07 -6.80
N ASP A 269 7.72 18.80 -7.03
CA ASP A 269 7.37 17.81 -6.02
C ASP A 269 8.56 16.95 -5.62
N TYR A 270 8.69 16.66 -4.33
CA TYR A 270 9.74 15.81 -3.76
C TYR A 270 9.14 14.72 -2.92
N SER A 271 9.87 13.61 -2.81
CA SER A 271 9.61 12.57 -1.82
C SER A 271 10.65 12.69 -0.70
N LEU A 272 10.18 12.72 0.53
CA LEU A 272 10.96 12.86 1.76
C LEU A 272 10.70 11.67 2.66
N ILE A 273 11.73 11.11 3.26
CA ILE A 273 11.58 10.21 4.40
C ILE A 273 11.65 11.03 5.67
N VAL A 274 10.56 10.99 6.43
CA VAL A 274 10.43 11.69 7.71
C VAL A 274 10.32 10.71 8.86
N THR A 275 10.78 11.11 10.04
CA THR A 275 10.70 10.30 11.26
C THR A 275 10.31 11.11 12.46
N GLN A 276 9.67 10.44 13.43
CA GLN A 276 9.33 10.98 14.73
C GLN A 276 9.34 9.87 15.78
N SER A 277 9.76 10.22 17.02
CA SER A 277 9.74 9.28 18.14
C SER A 277 8.31 8.86 18.52
N LEU A 278 8.13 7.58 18.80
CA LEU A 278 6.90 7.03 19.41
C LEU A 278 6.79 7.40 20.90
N ASP A 279 7.91 7.64 21.58
CA ASP A 279 7.97 8.09 22.96
C ASP A 279 7.66 9.60 23.02
N ASP A 280 6.54 9.97 23.63
CA ASP A 280 6.09 11.37 23.77
C ASP A 280 7.15 12.27 24.43
N SER A 281 7.94 11.70 25.35
CA SER A 281 8.99 12.46 26.08
C SER A 281 10.22 12.80 25.22
N LYS A 282 10.39 12.09 24.10
CA LYS A 282 11.50 12.29 23.15
C LYS A 282 11.04 12.86 21.83
N ARG A 283 9.74 13.15 21.70
CA ARG A 283 9.17 13.71 20.50
C ARG A 283 9.73 15.11 20.26
N LEU A 284 10.18 15.34 19.06
CA LEU A 284 10.62 16.67 18.62
C LEU A 284 9.38 17.52 18.26
N ASP A 285 9.51 18.85 18.35
CA ASP A 285 8.46 19.79 17.93
C ASP A 285 8.11 19.62 16.43
N LYS A 286 9.06 19.13 15.62
CA LYS A 286 8.89 18.84 14.21
C LYS A 286 9.51 17.50 13.88
N PRO A 287 8.93 16.73 12.93
CA PRO A 287 9.54 15.52 12.40
C PRO A 287 10.91 15.83 11.79
N GLN A 288 11.85 14.91 11.97
CA GLN A 288 13.15 14.99 11.31
C GLN A 288 13.04 14.48 9.88
N ILE A 289 13.57 15.23 8.92
CA ILE A 289 13.77 14.77 7.55
C ILE A 289 15.06 13.95 7.53
N LEU A 290 14.94 12.64 7.24
CA LEU A 290 16.11 11.76 7.18
C LEU A 290 16.85 11.91 5.87
N LEU A 291 16.16 11.80 4.74
CA LEU A 291 16.73 11.93 3.40
C LEU A 291 15.65 12.17 2.34
N PHE A 292 16.08 12.50 1.12
CA PHE A 292 15.21 12.48 -0.05
C PHE A 292 15.03 11.05 -0.53
N GLY A 293 13.76 10.60 -0.60
CA GLY A 293 13.46 9.23 -0.98
C GLY A 293 12.02 8.85 -0.70
N ALA A 294 11.70 7.58 -0.94
CA ALA A 294 10.37 7.01 -0.81
C ALA A 294 10.44 5.60 -0.21
N TYR A 295 9.28 5.06 0.12
CA TYR A 295 9.07 3.66 0.50
C TYR A 295 9.90 3.20 1.70
N PRO A 296 9.71 3.81 2.90
CA PRO A 296 10.37 3.33 4.10
C PRO A 296 9.92 1.91 4.45
N ALA A 297 10.86 1.05 4.81
CA ALA A 297 10.62 -0.32 5.21
C ALA A 297 11.57 -0.70 6.35
N VAL A 298 11.06 -1.27 7.43
CA VAL A 298 11.84 -1.61 8.62
C VAL A 298 12.19 -3.09 8.62
N SER A 299 13.46 -3.39 8.87
CA SER A 299 14.00 -4.74 9.01
C SER A 299 14.86 -4.85 10.27
N GLU A 300 15.34 -6.05 10.59
CA GLU A 300 16.31 -6.24 11.67
C GLU A 300 17.63 -5.46 11.45
N LYS A 301 17.98 -5.11 10.21
CA LYS A 301 19.18 -4.32 9.88
C LYS A 301 18.98 -2.81 10.04
N GLY A 302 17.75 -2.35 10.19
CA GLY A 302 17.40 -0.94 10.30
C GLY A 302 16.35 -0.50 9.30
N LEU A 303 16.30 0.80 9.02
CA LEU A 303 15.37 1.42 8.10
C LEU A 303 15.92 1.36 6.67
N SER A 304 15.30 0.57 5.82
CA SER A 304 15.56 0.54 4.38
C SER A 304 14.66 1.52 3.64
N VAL A 305 15.19 2.24 2.67
CA VAL A 305 14.45 3.24 1.88
C VAL A 305 14.93 3.23 0.42
N VAL A 306 14.08 3.69 -0.47
CA VAL A 306 14.52 4.03 -1.84
C VAL A 306 14.92 5.50 -1.86
N ALA A 307 16.21 5.77 -1.75
CA ALA A 307 16.78 7.11 -1.75
C ALA A 307 16.79 7.70 -3.16
N THR A 308 16.77 9.03 -3.23
CA THR A 308 16.93 9.80 -4.46
C THR A 308 18.41 10.23 -4.58
N PRO A 309 19.20 9.68 -5.51
CA PRO A 309 20.57 10.11 -5.74
C PRO A 309 20.66 11.58 -6.15
N LYS A 310 21.81 12.23 -5.90
CA LYS A 310 22.03 13.66 -6.14
C LYS A 310 21.68 14.11 -7.57
N ASP A 311 22.00 13.27 -8.54
CA ASP A 311 21.82 13.57 -9.95
C ASP A 311 20.57 12.91 -10.58
N SER A 312 19.70 12.33 -9.75
CA SER A 312 18.45 11.69 -10.18
C SER A 312 17.25 12.54 -9.75
N PRO A 313 16.24 12.72 -10.60
CA PRO A 313 14.98 13.35 -10.21
C PRO A 313 14.06 12.40 -9.44
N LEU A 314 14.32 11.10 -9.44
CA LEU A 314 13.46 10.06 -8.87
C LEU A 314 14.22 9.16 -7.92
N PRO A 315 13.56 8.61 -6.90
CA PRO A 315 14.11 7.56 -6.06
C PRO A 315 14.51 6.34 -6.90
N SER A 316 15.78 5.96 -6.84
CA SER A 316 16.32 4.85 -7.63
C SER A 316 17.32 3.96 -6.88
N ARG A 317 17.72 4.36 -5.65
CA ARG A 317 18.78 3.71 -4.88
C ARG A 317 18.26 3.13 -3.58
N VAL A 318 18.41 1.84 -3.36
CA VAL A 318 18.07 1.21 -2.08
C VAL A 318 19.23 1.36 -1.10
N VAL A 319 18.95 1.95 0.05
CA VAL A 319 19.89 2.13 1.16
C VAL A 319 19.26 1.68 2.46
N THR A 320 20.09 1.30 3.44
CA THR A 320 19.67 1.05 4.82
C THR A 320 20.34 2.06 5.74
N LEU A 321 19.53 2.70 6.57
CA LEU A 321 19.95 3.57 7.67
C LEU A 321 19.95 2.75 8.95
N SER A 322 21.06 2.76 9.69
CA SER A 322 21.21 2.02 10.93
C SER A 322 21.91 2.85 11.99
N GLY A 323 21.95 2.33 13.23
CA GLY A 323 22.35 3.07 14.41
C GLY A 323 21.16 3.78 15.06
N THR A 324 21.30 4.14 16.34
CA THR A 324 20.23 4.79 17.12
C THR A 324 19.87 6.18 16.62
N ASP A 325 20.75 6.76 15.82
CA ASP A 325 20.65 8.10 15.24
C ASP A 325 20.54 8.08 13.70
N PHE A 326 20.42 6.91 13.10
CA PHE A 326 20.35 6.72 11.62
C PHE A 326 21.58 7.25 10.86
N SER A 327 22.70 7.47 11.54
CA SER A 327 23.89 8.08 10.95
C SER A 327 24.69 7.14 10.03
N LYS A 328 24.53 5.83 10.21
CA LYS A 328 25.20 4.83 9.39
C LYS A 328 24.37 4.51 8.16
N VAL A 329 24.87 4.86 6.99
CA VAL A 329 24.27 4.59 5.69
C VAL A 329 24.97 3.42 5.02
N THR A 330 24.21 2.48 4.52
CA THR A 330 24.72 1.38 3.69
C THR A 330 23.94 1.38 2.38
N THR A 331 24.65 1.61 1.27
CA THR A 331 24.07 1.50 -0.07
C THR A 331 24.07 0.01 -0.48
N HIS A 332 22.99 -0.42 -1.10
CA HIS A 332 22.82 -1.80 -1.56
C HIS A 332 22.87 -1.86 -3.09
N PHE A 333 21.91 -1.24 -3.76
CA PHE A 333 21.81 -1.29 -5.21
C PHE A 333 21.02 -0.10 -5.79
N ASP A 334 21.22 0.13 -7.09
CA ASP A 334 20.46 1.07 -7.92
C ASP A 334 19.67 0.35 -8.99
N LEU A 335 18.50 0.86 -9.30
CA LEU A 335 17.76 0.56 -10.52
C LEU A 335 18.15 1.55 -11.61
N LYS A 336 18.72 1.04 -12.69
CA LYS A 336 19.08 1.85 -13.87
C LYS A 336 18.06 1.58 -14.98
N SER A 337 17.08 2.47 -15.11
CA SER A 337 16.06 2.37 -16.15
C SER A 337 15.39 3.72 -16.39
N GLN A 338 14.92 3.96 -17.63
CA GLN A 338 14.03 5.05 -17.96
C GLN A 338 12.56 4.59 -18.01
N ASP A 339 12.36 3.33 -18.32
CA ASP A 339 11.04 2.73 -18.55
C ASP A 339 10.45 2.07 -17.30
N TYR A 340 11.29 1.80 -16.29
CA TYR A 340 10.90 1.16 -15.04
C TYR A 340 11.34 1.98 -13.84
N ARG A 341 10.55 1.92 -12.77
CA ARG A 341 10.84 2.59 -11.50
C ARG A 341 10.46 1.71 -10.32
N PHE A 342 11.03 1.98 -9.17
CA PHE A 342 10.52 1.43 -7.93
C PHE A 342 9.09 1.92 -7.66
N ASN A 343 8.24 1.00 -7.27
CA ASN A 343 6.85 1.25 -6.89
C ASN A 343 6.53 0.70 -5.48
N GLY A 344 7.52 0.26 -4.76
CA GLY A 344 7.43 -0.19 -3.37
C GLY A 344 8.73 -0.84 -2.90
N LEU A 345 9.02 -0.68 -1.62
CA LEU A 345 10.01 -1.41 -0.87
C LEU A 345 9.33 -1.89 0.41
N TYR A 346 9.54 -3.15 0.74
CA TYR A 346 8.87 -3.83 1.86
C TYR A 346 9.91 -4.63 2.64
N ALA A 347 9.76 -4.72 3.96
CA ALA A 347 10.62 -5.54 4.79
C ALA A 347 9.87 -6.07 6.01
N ALA A 348 10.24 -7.28 6.44
CA ALA A 348 9.82 -7.87 7.72
C ALA A 348 10.90 -8.86 8.18
N GLY A 349 11.37 -8.72 9.43
CA GLY A 349 12.51 -9.48 9.92
C GLY A 349 13.75 -9.27 9.04
N ASN A 350 14.26 -10.32 8.44
CA ASN A 350 15.39 -10.28 7.48
C ASN A 350 14.95 -10.33 6.01
N HIS A 351 13.66 -10.48 5.75
CA HIS A 351 13.13 -10.60 4.40
C HIS A 351 12.79 -9.23 3.82
N HIS A 352 13.14 -9.05 2.57
CA HIS A 352 12.89 -7.83 1.83
C HIS A 352 12.22 -8.15 0.50
N ALA A 353 11.43 -7.20 0.03
CA ALA A 353 10.87 -7.23 -1.31
C ALA A 353 10.89 -5.84 -1.92
N VAL A 354 11.15 -5.76 -3.21
CA VAL A 354 11.08 -4.54 -3.98
C VAL A 354 10.16 -4.74 -5.18
N LEU A 355 9.26 -3.79 -5.38
CA LEU A 355 8.38 -3.80 -6.54
C LEU A 355 8.93 -2.82 -7.58
N VAL A 356 9.18 -3.33 -8.79
CA VAL A 356 9.60 -2.56 -9.96
C VAL A 356 8.47 -2.59 -10.98
N SER A 357 7.98 -1.44 -11.36
CA SER A 357 6.84 -1.29 -12.27
C SER A 357 7.19 -0.35 -13.44
N PRO A 358 6.49 -0.49 -14.58
CA PRO A 358 6.66 0.42 -15.71
C PRO A 358 6.39 1.87 -15.31
N SER A 359 7.24 2.80 -15.77
CA SER A 359 7.13 4.24 -15.50
C SER A 359 5.95 4.87 -16.24
N THR A 360 5.59 4.31 -17.39
CA THR A 360 4.50 4.82 -18.24
C THR A 360 3.33 3.85 -18.31
N ALA A 361 2.15 4.40 -18.61
CA ALA A 361 0.91 3.64 -18.67
C ALA A 361 0.76 2.77 -19.94
N SER A 362 1.84 2.29 -20.59
CA SER A 362 1.69 1.38 -21.75
C SER A 362 1.09 0.04 -21.32
N SER A 363 0.14 -0.48 -22.09
CA SER A 363 -0.82 -1.52 -21.67
C SER A 363 -0.28 -2.94 -21.51
N ALA A 364 0.97 -3.20 -21.83
CA ALA A 364 1.49 -4.56 -21.97
C ALA A 364 2.70 -4.90 -21.09
N ALA A 365 3.14 -3.99 -20.22
CA ALA A 365 4.34 -4.24 -19.46
C ALA A 365 4.02 -4.84 -18.08
N SER A 366 4.70 -5.92 -17.73
CA SER A 366 4.63 -6.58 -16.43
C SER A 366 5.41 -5.80 -15.38
N SER A 367 5.03 -5.96 -14.11
CA SER A 367 5.87 -5.56 -12.96
C SER A 367 6.74 -6.73 -12.53
N TYR A 368 7.76 -6.42 -11.76
CA TYR A 368 8.71 -7.40 -11.24
C TYR A 368 8.83 -7.24 -9.72
N LEU A 369 8.62 -8.33 -9.02
CA LEU A 369 8.78 -8.41 -7.58
C LEU A 369 10.11 -9.10 -7.28
N GLY A 370 11.09 -8.33 -6.85
CA GLY A 370 12.38 -8.85 -6.42
C GLY A 370 12.35 -9.16 -4.93
N VAL A 371 12.77 -10.36 -4.52
CA VAL A 371 12.79 -10.77 -3.12
C VAL A 371 14.16 -11.29 -2.71
N TRP A 372 14.56 -11.03 -1.46
CA TRP A 372 15.81 -11.52 -0.91
C TRP A 372 15.79 -11.60 0.63
N ASP A 373 16.69 -12.41 1.16
CA ASP A 373 17.03 -12.46 2.59
C ASP A 373 18.32 -11.66 2.80
N SER A 374 18.25 -10.61 3.59
CA SER A 374 19.38 -9.70 3.85
C SER A 374 20.52 -10.33 4.66
N ARG A 375 20.36 -11.58 5.16
CA ARG A 375 21.46 -12.35 5.75
C ARG A 375 22.38 -12.97 4.69
N SER A 376 21.85 -13.22 3.49
CA SER A 376 22.53 -13.91 2.41
C SER A 376 22.87 -13.03 1.20
N ALA A 377 22.10 -11.96 0.98
CA ALA A 377 22.33 -11.06 -0.14
C ALA A 377 21.88 -9.64 0.20
N ASP A 378 22.52 -8.66 -0.41
CA ASP A 378 22.20 -7.23 -0.24
C ASP A 378 21.30 -6.68 -1.36
N TYR A 379 20.91 -7.51 -2.32
CA TYR A 379 20.02 -7.16 -3.43
C TYR A 379 19.11 -8.33 -3.79
N PRO A 380 18.03 -8.11 -4.54
CA PRO A 380 17.12 -9.18 -4.93
C PRO A 380 17.81 -10.25 -5.78
N THR A 381 17.81 -11.47 -5.28
CA THR A 381 18.33 -12.65 -5.99
C THR A 381 17.24 -13.47 -6.66
N GLN A 382 16.01 -13.33 -6.22
CA GLN A 382 14.85 -13.99 -6.82
C GLN A 382 13.86 -12.94 -7.33
N TRP A 383 13.49 -13.07 -8.59
CA TRP A 383 12.55 -12.18 -9.26
C TRP A 383 11.32 -12.93 -9.67
N ILE A 384 10.16 -12.33 -9.45
CA ILE A 384 8.86 -12.88 -9.85
C ILE A 384 8.26 -11.90 -10.85
N MET A 385 8.01 -12.37 -12.07
CA MET A 385 7.29 -11.59 -13.05
C MET A 385 5.80 -11.59 -12.70
N VAL A 386 5.25 -10.42 -12.45
CA VAL A 386 3.86 -10.23 -12.08
C VAL A 386 3.11 -9.62 -13.26
N ASP A 387 2.11 -10.34 -13.76
CA ASP A 387 1.26 -9.87 -14.85
C ASP A 387 0.26 -8.81 -14.37
N SER A 388 0.80 -7.71 -13.91
CA SER A 388 0.06 -6.54 -13.44
C SER A 388 1.00 -5.33 -13.42
N ARG A 389 0.44 -4.16 -13.67
CA ARG A 389 1.19 -2.89 -13.59
C ARG A 389 1.36 -2.38 -12.18
N THR A 390 0.40 -2.65 -11.33
CA THR A 390 0.34 -2.15 -9.96
C THR A 390 -0.10 -3.29 -9.04
N PRO A 391 0.74 -4.33 -8.89
CA PRO A 391 0.42 -5.38 -7.95
C PRO A 391 0.46 -4.82 -6.52
N TRP A 392 -0.42 -5.33 -5.68
CA TRP A 392 -0.34 -5.09 -4.25
C TRP A 392 0.58 -6.11 -3.61
N VAL A 393 1.35 -5.67 -2.65
CA VAL A 393 2.31 -6.50 -1.94
C VAL A 393 2.14 -6.29 -0.44
N SER A 394 2.14 -7.36 0.31
CA SER A 394 2.25 -7.35 1.76
C SER A 394 3.27 -8.39 2.19
N ILE A 395 4.10 -8.05 3.15
CA ILE A 395 5.22 -8.85 3.63
C ILE A 395 5.11 -9.08 5.14
N GLY A 396 5.42 -10.28 5.57
CA GLY A 396 5.60 -10.69 6.95
C GLY A 396 6.89 -11.49 7.13
N GLU A 397 7.24 -11.78 8.37
CA GLU A 397 8.43 -12.58 8.71
C GLU A 397 8.37 -14.00 8.15
N GLU A 398 7.17 -14.56 7.94
CA GLU A 398 6.96 -15.93 7.50
C GLU A 398 6.62 -16.06 6.01
N ALA A 399 6.09 -14.98 5.38
CA ALA A 399 5.64 -15.04 4.00
C ALA A 399 5.50 -13.68 3.34
N ILE A 400 5.36 -13.70 2.02
CA ILE A 400 4.93 -12.57 1.20
C ILE A 400 3.66 -12.94 0.44
N VAL A 401 2.72 -11.99 0.31
CA VAL A 401 1.54 -12.11 -0.53
C VAL A 401 1.48 -10.95 -1.52
N TRP A 402 0.90 -11.22 -2.68
CA TRP A 402 0.65 -10.18 -3.68
C TRP A 402 -0.60 -10.47 -4.48
N GLY A 403 -1.16 -9.42 -5.08
CA GLY A 403 -2.24 -9.51 -6.05
C GLY A 403 -1.75 -9.10 -7.43
N ALA A 404 -2.15 -9.85 -8.45
CA ALA A 404 -1.85 -9.58 -9.85
C ALA A 404 -3.13 -9.50 -10.67
N GLY A 405 -3.29 -8.44 -11.46
CA GLY A 405 -4.45 -8.26 -12.32
C GLY A 405 -4.70 -6.80 -12.69
N SER A 406 -5.65 -6.55 -13.57
CA SER A 406 -6.07 -5.18 -13.89
C SER A 406 -7.05 -4.67 -12.84
N GLN A 407 -7.03 -3.37 -12.56
CA GLN A 407 -7.97 -2.73 -11.64
C GLN A 407 -9.46 -2.92 -11.99
N ALA A 408 -9.75 -3.21 -13.27
CA ALA A 408 -11.12 -3.41 -13.74
C ALA A 408 -11.62 -4.85 -13.61
N ASN A 409 -10.74 -5.81 -13.36
CA ASN A 409 -11.05 -7.24 -13.30
C ASN A 409 -10.54 -7.82 -11.98
N ASN A 410 -11.04 -9.01 -11.63
CA ASN A 410 -10.54 -9.76 -10.50
C ASN A 410 -9.04 -9.98 -10.61
N ALA A 411 -8.30 -9.62 -9.56
CA ALA A 411 -6.88 -9.90 -9.46
C ALA A 411 -6.64 -11.31 -8.90
N GLN A 412 -5.62 -11.98 -9.41
CA GLN A 412 -5.15 -13.23 -8.82
C GLN A 412 -4.34 -12.95 -7.57
N MET A 413 -4.58 -13.70 -6.51
CA MET A 413 -3.84 -13.60 -5.26
C MET A 413 -2.86 -14.75 -5.11
N TYR A 414 -1.67 -14.44 -4.62
CA TYR A 414 -0.59 -15.39 -4.41
C TYR A 414 0.03 -15.25 -3.03
N LEU A 415 0.48 -16.36 -2.48
CA LEU A 415 1.23 -16.47 -1.24
C LEU A 415 2.53 -17.24 -1.50
N ARG A 416 3.63 -16.76 -0.94
CA ARG A 416 4.91 -17.46 -0.94
C ARG A 416 5.51 -17.46 0.47
N PRO A 417 5.46 -18.57 1.18
CA PRO A 417 6.22 -18.75 2.42
C PRO A 417 7.73 -18.65 2.14
N TRP A 418 8.48 -18.10 3.09
CA TRP A 418 9.93 -17.97 2.90
C TRP A 418 10.67 -19.29 2.97
N GLU A 419 10.24 -20.19 3.86
CA GLU A 419 10.88 -21.48 4.10
C GLU A 419 10.84 -22.38 2.86
N SER A 420 9.65 -22.61 2.29
CA SER A 420 9.51 -23.45 1.09
C SER A 420 9.85 -22.73 -0.21
N GLY A 421 9.69 -21.40 -0.25
CA GLY A 421 9.83 -20.62 -1.47
C GLY A 421 8.79 -20.90 -2.55
N GLN A 422 7.81 -21.76 -2.28
CA GLN A 422 6.80 -22.17 -3.26
C GLN A 422 5.67 -21.17 -3.35
N ILE A 423 5.32 -20.81 -4.58
CA ILE A 423 4.21 -19.87 -4.84
C ILE A 423 2.89 -20.63 -4.88
N THR A 424 1.94 -20.23 -4.04
CA THR A 424 0.59 -20.78 -3.98
C THR A 424 -0.43 -19.75 -4.43
N ARG A 425 -1.32 -20.13 -5.34
CA ARG A 425 -2.46 -19.30 -5.72
C ARG A 425 -3.54 -19.41 -4.64
N LEU A 426 -3.94 -18.28 -4.06
CA LEU A 426 -5.00 -18.19 -3.04
C LEU A 426 -6.41 -18.05 -3.63
N GLY A 427 -6.52 -17.61 -4.88
CA GLY A 427 -7.80 -17.36 -5.54
C GLY A 427 -7.83 -16.02 -6.25
N GLU A 428 -9.04 -15.49 -6.43
CA GLU A 428 -9.28 -14.20 -7.06
C GLU A 428 -9.85 -13.22 -6.05
N THR A 429 -9.36 -11.98 -6.09
CA THR A 429 -9.88 -10.90 -5.27
C THR A 429 -10.78 -9.99 -6.09
N PRO A 430 -11.86 -9.46 -5.52
CA PRO A 430 -12.63 -8.42 -6.15
C PRO A 430 -11.79 -7.14 -6.28
N GLY A 431 -11.66 -6.69 -7.49
CA GLY A 431 -11.10 -5.44 -7.99
C GLY A 431 -10.03 -4.73 -7.14
N TYR A 432 -10.43 -4.09 -6.08
CA TYR A 432 -9.56 -3.21 -5.28
C TYR A 432 -9.13 -3.78 -3.93
N SER A 433 -9.61 -4.95 -3.57
CA SER A 433 -9.25 -5.59 -2.31
C SER A 433 -7.94 -6.36 -2.46
N ARG A 434 -7.14 -6.41 -1.42
CA ARG A 434 -5.82 -7.03 -1.44
C ARG A 434 -5.64 -8.06 -0.33
N PRO A 435 -4.90 -9.15 -0.56
CA PRO A 435 -4.48 -10.02 0.52
C PRO A 435 -3.43 -9.32 1.38
N VAL A 436 -3.44 -9.59 2.67
CA VAL A 436 -2.47 -9.03 3.63
C VAL A 436 -2.01 -10.14 4.56
N VAL A 437 -0.70 -10.24 4.81
CA VAL A 437 -0.13 -11.11 5.84
C VAL A 437 0.17 -10.34 7.12
N ALA A 438 0.08 -11.01 8.24
CA ALA A 438 0.58 -10.46 9.50
C ALA A 438 2.09 -10.21 9.42
N THR A 439 2.56 -9.16 10.07
CA THR A 439 3.99 -8.89 10.16
C THR A 439 4.72 -10.03 10.86
N GLN A 440 4.12 -10.58 11.92
CA GLN A 440 4.63 -11.73 12.67
C GLN A 440 3.64 -12.88 12.62
N GLY A 441 4.16 -14.10 12.54
CA GLY A 441 3.36 -15.32 12.47
C GLY A 441 2.78 -15.60 11.08
N ARG A 442 1.79 -16.51 11.03
CA ARG A 442 1.29 -17.12 9.79
C ARG A 442 -0.11 -16.69 9.43
N ALA A 443 -0.63 -15.61 10.04
CA ALA A 443 -1.97 -15.14 9.74
C ALA A 443 -2.01 -14.43 8.37
N VAL A 444 -3.06 -14.70 7.61
CA VAL A 444 -3.31 -14.08 6.29
C VAL A 444 -4.77 -13.67 6.19
N LEU A 445 -4.99 -12.46 5.71
CA LEU A 445 -6.29 -11.89 5.42
C LEU A 445 -6.55 -11.95 3.92
N ILE A 446 -7.60 -12.64 3.50
CA ILE A 446 -7.92 -12.90 2.10
C ILE A 446 -9.29 -12.33 1.78
N PRO A 447 -9.40 -11.34 0.87
CA PRO A 447 -10.70 -10.85 0.41
C PRO A 447 -11.35 -11.84 -0.55
N SER A 448 -12.67 -11.98 -0.47
CA SER A 448 -13.46 -12.79 -1.39
C SER A 448 -14.81 -12.14 -1.68
N LEU A 449 -15.47 -12.55 -2.75
CA LEU A 449 -16.84 -12.13 -3.06
C LEU A 449 -17.83 -13.12 -2.50
N THR A 450 -18.84 -12.62 -1.82
CA THR A 450 -20.02 -13.41 -1.45
C THR A 450 -20.85 -13.75 -2.69
N ALA A 451 -21.78 -14.68 -2.57
CA ALA A 451 -22.73 -14.98 -3.64
C ALA A 451 -23.61 -13.76 -4.04
N THR A 452 -23.73 -12.77 -3.18
CA THR A 452 -24.46 -11.51 -3.44
C THR A 452 -23.58 -10.40 -4.03
N GLY A 453 -22.27 -10.67 -4.24
CA GLY A 453 -21.31 -9.70 -4.76
C GLY A 453 -20.78 -8.72 -3.71
N ALA A 454 -21.05 -8.92 -2.43
CA ALA A 454 -20.42 -8.16 -1.36
C ALA A 454 -19.00 -8.69 -1.09
N ILE A 455 -18.12 -7.82 -0.59
CA ILE A 455 -16.77 -8.22 -0.19
C ILE A 455 -16.83 -8.77 1.23
N GLU A 456 -16.37 -9.98 1.41
CA GLU A 456 -16.06 -10.57 2.70
C GLU A 456 -14.55 -10.80 2.83
N TRP A 457 -14.07 -10.88 4.05
CA TRP A 457 -12.68 -11.10 4.36
C TRP A 457 -12.52 -12.35 5.20
N LYS A 458 -11.63 -13.22 4.79
CA LYS A 458 -11.32 -14.47 5.49
C LYS A 458 -9.98 -14.33 6.17
N LEU A 459 -9.97 -14.40 7.49
CA LEU A 459 -8.75 -14.54 8.26
C LEU A 459 -8.43 -16.02 8.35
N GLY A 460 -7.24 -16.39 7.97
CA GLY A 460 -6.75 -17.76 8.05
C GLY A 460 -5.30 -17.81 8.49
N GLU A 461 -4.81 -19.02 8.71
CA GLU A 461 -3.40 -19.31 8.92
C GLU A 461 -2.91 -20.22 7.81
N PHE A 462 -1.77 -19.88 7.22
CA PHE A 462 -1.17 -20.74 6.22
C PHE A 462 -0.24 -21.78 6.87
N ALA A 463 -0.25 -22.98 6.31
CA ALA A 463 0.66 -24.06 6.65
C ALA A 463 1.37 -24.54 5.39
N GLU A 464 2.63 -24.87 5.51
CA GLU A 464 3.40 -25.55 4.48
C GLU A 464 2.99 -27.02 4.41
N LYS A 465 2.90 -27.56 3.22
CA LYS A 465 2.56 -28.97 3.00
C LYS A 465 3.81 -29.81 2.87
#